data_da88c6274c1a9844daf2d4e246358221
#
_entry.id   da88c6274c1a9844daf2d4e246358221
#
_cell.length_a   1.000
_cell.length_b   1.000
_cell.length_c   1.000
_cell.angle_alpha   90.00
_cell.angle_beta   90.00
_cell.angle_gamma   90.00
#
_symmetry.space_group_name_H-M   'P 1'
#
loop_
_entity.id
_entity.type
_entity.pdbx_description
1 polymer ?
#
loop_
_entity_poly.entity_id
_entity_poly.type
_entity_poly.pdbx_seq_one_letter_code
_entity_poly.pdbx_strand_id
1 'polypeptide(L)'
;VLFRTPNARSYLLPAAIFSLLARAAFSQETTGTITGSITDPQNALVSDAVLTLANLEQGAVRKASSNQQGLYEFKFLEPGRYRIAASRAGFRQLVRTDLVLTVGQTMRVDFNLQLGDVDQSISVSDTRSQMLEPSSSEVSQVINASQVADLPLNGRNFDDLIPLMAGATTGMQGQSNGGYNLNGSRSDSNLFVIEGQSNNDFNNNLLIRPEIDAIQEFQILTATFSAEYGSTGGGIVSVQLKSGGNQFHASLFEFLRNDKLDANNLFANDIPLLAGQTSAPREELQRNQFGGTLGGPIVRDKTFFFVDYQGSRQVAGATTIQTVPTLLERQGNFSQDLGSKALYDNSFLGTVFPNQTIP
;
A
#
# COMPACT_ATOMS: atom_id res chain seq x y z
N VAL A 1 52.72 5.97 6.37
CA VAL A 1 51.68 5.10 5.81
C VAL A 1 51.13 5.83 4.61
N LEU A 2 51.55 5.41 3.40
CA LEU A 2 51.11 6.00 2.11
C LEU A 2 49.74 5.42 1.77
N PHE A 3 48.69 6.25 1.80
CA PHE A 3 47.38 5.92 1.25
C PHE A 3 47.48 5.91 -0.29
N ARG A 4 47.40 4.74 -0.86
CA ARG A 4 47.31 4.51 -2.29
C ARG A 4 45.87 4.82 -2.74
N THR A 5 45.68 5.89 -3.50
CA THR A 5 44.37 6.21 -4.12
C THR A 5 44.02 5.13 -5.12
N PRO A 6 42.83 4.50 -5.03
CA PRO A 6 42.43 3.48 -6.01
C PRO A 6 42.16 4.13 -7.37
N ASN A 7 42.68 3.48 -8.42
CA ASN A 7 42.51 3.93 -9.80
C ASN A 7 41.05 4.01 -10.20
N ALA A 8 40.59 5.13 -10.75
CA ALA A 8 39.23 5.34 -11.23
C ALA A 8 38.74 4.27 -12.23
N ARG A 9 39.64 3.56 -12.90
CA ARG A 9 39.32 2.44 -13.82
C ARG A 9 38.77 1.21 -13.12
N SER A 10 39.04 0.98 -11.83
CA SER A 10 38.51 -0.18 -11.10
C SER A 10 37.05 -0.04 -10.72
N TYR A 11 36.43 1.15 -10.80
CA TYR A 11 35.01 1.36 -10.53
C TYR A 11 34.14 1.38 -11.79
N LEU A 12 34.74 1.55 -12.98
CA LEU A 12 34.00 1.57 -14.24
C LEU A 12 33.44 0.19 -14.62
N LEU A 13 34.15 -0.89 -14.31
CA LEU A 13 33.72 -2.25 -14.64
C LEU A 13 32.49 -2.69 -13.79
N PRO A 14 32.48 -2.53 -12.45
CA PRO A 14 31.28 -2.87 -11.65
C PRO A 14 30.09 -1.93 -11.93
N ALA A 15 30.34 -0.65 -12.26
CA ALA A 15 29.26 0.27 -12.65
C ALA A 15 28.64 -0.12 -14.00
N ALA A 16 29.45 -0.59 -14.97
CA ALA A 16 28.96 -1.08 -16.26
C ALA A 16 28.18 -2.40 -16.12
N ILE A 17 28.64 -3.32 -15.27
CA ILE A 17 27.93 -4.59 -14.97
C ILE A 17 26.61 -4.29 -14.25
N PHE A 18 26.58 -3.37 -13.30
CA PHE A 18 25.37 -2.96 -12.60
C PHE A 18 24.35 -2.32 -13.54
N SER A 19 24.79 -1.50 -14.50
CA SER A 19 23.92 -0.88 -15.51
C SER A 19 23.39 -1.88 -16.55
N LEU A 20 24.10 -2.99 -16.82
CA LEU A 20 23.63 -4.08 -17.71
C LEU A 20 22.60 -4.97 -17.01
N LEU A 21 22.76 -5.23 -15.71
CA LEU A 21 21.84 -6.04 -14.91
C LEU A 21 20.51 -5.32 -14.66
N ALA A 22 20.50 -3.99 -14.62
CA ALA A 22 19.29 -3.19 -14.48
C ALA A 22 18.30 -3.28 -15.66
N ARG A 23 18.70 -3.84 -16.79
CA ARG A 23 17.83 -4.02 -17.97
C ARG A 23 17.00 -5.30 -17.97
N ALA A 24 17.22 -6.22 -17.02
CA ALA A 24 16.56 -7.52 -16.98
C ALA A 24 15.44 -7.65 -15.92
N ALA A 25 15.12 -6.58 -15.21
CA ALA A 25 14.00 -6.58 -14.28
C ALA A 25 12.68 -6.39 -15.05
N PHE A 26 12.06 -7.49 -15.48
CA PHE A 26 10.64 -7.49 -15.88
C PHE A 26 9.82 -7.27 -14.61
N SER A 27 9.41 -6.04 -14.38
CA SER A 27 8.46 -5.69 -13.35
C SER A 27 7.08 -6.21 -13.75
N GLN A 28 6.35 -6.81 -12.83
CA GLN A 28 4.91 -7.04 -12.99
C GLN A 28 4.24 -5.68 -13.12
N GLU A 29 3.32 -5.53 -14.08
CA GLU A 29 2.87 -4.21 -14.47
C GLU A 29 1.79 -3.68 -13.52
N THR A 30 2.09 -2.58 -12.85
CA THR A 30 1.11 -1.71 -12.18
C THR A 30 0.52 -0.68 -13.13
N THR A 31 0.67 -0.91 -14.44
CA THR A 31 0.25 0.00 -15.49
C THR A 31 -1.22 -0.19 -15.86
N GLY A 32 -1.86 0.89 -16.26
CA GLY A 32 -3.21 0.86 -16.81
C GLY A 32 -3.22 0.82 -18.33
N THR A 33 -4.42 0.61 -18.87
CA THR A 33 -4.69 0.62 -20.31
C THR A 33 -5.82 1.58 -20.62
N ILE A 34 -5.71 2.36 -21.70
CA ILE A 34 -6.82 3.14 -22.24
C ILE A 34 -7.19 2.56 -23.60
N THR A 35 -8.44 2.16 -23.77
CA THR A 35 -8.98 1.58 -24.98
C THR A 35 -10.28 2.28 -25.37
N GLY A 36 -10.73 2.10 -26.61
CA GLY A 36 -12.02 2.62 -27.03
C GLY A 36 -12.27 2.45 -28.51
N SER A 37 -13.42 2.97 -28.94
CA SER A 37 -13.86 2.96 -30.34
C SER A 37 -14.08 4.37 -30.87
N ILE A 38 -13.88 4.53 -32.15
CA ILE A 38 -14.12 5.78 -32.86
C ILE A 38 -15.23 5.57 -33.86
N THR A 39 -16.28 6.37 -33.75
CA THR A 39 -17.44 6.36 -34.63
C THR A 39 -17.71 7.74 -35.23
N ASP A 40 -18.43 7.77 -36.35
CA ASP A 40 -19.01 8.97 -36.92
C ASP A 40 -20.40 9.27 -36.33
N PRO A 41 -21.11 10.35 -36.76
CA PRO A 41 -22.44 10.68 -36.27
C PRO A 41 -23.53 9.63 -36.61
N GLN A 42 -23.29 8.76 -37.58
CA GLN A 42 -24.15 7.67 -37.98
C GLN A 42 -23.80 6.34 -37.28
N ASN A 43 -22.84 6.39 -36.31
CA ASN A 43 -22.27 5.24 -35.62
C ASN A 43 -21.47 4.28 -36.52
N ALA A 44 -21.04 4.73 -37.72
CA ALA A 44 -20.11 3.96 -38.52
C ALA A 44 -18.69 4.05 -37.95
N LEU A 45 -17.93 2.95 -38.03
CA LEU A 45 -16.58 2.85 -37.49
C LEU A 45 -15.58 3.69 -38.30
N VAL A 46 -14.76 4.47 -37.64
CA VAL A 46 -13.75 5.35 -38.27
C VAL A 46 -12.36 4.74 -38.09
N SER A 47 -11.78 4.28 -39.23
CA SER A 47 -10.38 3.77 -39.26
C SER A 47 -9.36 4.92 -39.43
N ASP A 48 -8.11 4.64 -39.16
CA ASP A 48 -6.97 5.56 -39.34
C ASP A 48 -7.14 6.96 -38.68
N ALA A 49 -7.99 7.08 -37.69
CA ALA A 49 -8.02 8.29 -36.86
C ALA A 49 -6.78 8.33 -35.96
N VAL A 50 -6.12 9.47 -35.95
CA VAL A 50 -4.92 9.69 -35.12
C VAL A 50 -5.35 10.11 -33.73
N LEU A 51 -4.89 9.34 -32.74
CA LEU A 51 -5.07 9.65 -31.33
C LEU A 51 -3.77 10.14 -30.74
N THR A 52 -3.83 11.23 -29.99
CA THR A 52 -2.69 11.78 -29.23
C THR A 52 -3.06 11.77 -27.76
N LEU A 53 -2.38 10.93 -27.01
CA LEU A 53 -2.49 10.82 -25.55
C LEU A 53 -1.37 11.64 -24.89
N ALA A 54 -1.71 12.52 -23.95
CA ALA A 54 -0.77 13.30 -23.19
C ALA A 54 -0.96 13.07 -21.69
N ASN A 55 0.11 12.70 -20.98
CA ASN A 55 0.16 12.72 -19.53
C ASN A 55 0.29 14.18 -19.07
N LEU A 56 -0.62 14.63 -18.21
CA LEU A 56 -0.66 16.04 -17.78
C LEU A 56 0.37 16.39 -16.70
N GLU A 57 0.92 15.37 -16.01
CA GLU A 57 1.88 15.57 -14.93
C GLU A 57 3.33 15.55 -15.43
N GLN A 58 3.61 14.63 -16.35
CA GLN A 58 4.97 14.43 -16.88
C GLN A 58 5.18 15.06 -18.27
N GLY A 59 4.11 15.44 -18.99
CA GLY A 59 4.19 15.97 -20.34
C GLY A 59 4.47 14.91 -21.41
N ALA A 60 4.54 13.64 -21.07
CA ALA A 60 4.78 12.55 -22.01
C ALA A 60 3.63 12.44 -23.02
N VAL A 61 3.97 12.33 -24.31
CA VAL A 61 3.00 12.23 -25.39
C VAL A 61 3.19 10.92 -26.14
N ARG A 62 2.09 10.17 -26.29
CA ARG A 62 2.00 8.94 -27.10
C ARG A 62 1.01 9.13 -28.24
N LYS A 63 1.25 8.46 -29.36
CA LYS A 63 0.33 8.46 -30.51
C LYS A 63 -0.07 7.03 -30.87
N ALA A 64 -1.31 6.85 -31.25
CA ALA A 64 -1.87 5.63 -31.81
C ALA A 64 -2.81 5.97 -32.96
N SER A 65 -3.17 4.97 -33.77
CA SER A 65 -4.19 5.11 -34.81
C SER A 65 -5.27 4.04 -34.61
N SER A 66 -6.52 4.39 -34.92
CA SER A 66 -7.58 3.40 -34.90
C SER A 66 -7.40 2.38 -36.04
N ASN A 67 -7.70 1.12 -35.74
CA ASN A 67 -7.65 0.02 -36.70
C ASN A 67 -8.86 0.02 -37.66
N GLN A 68 -8.97 -0.99 -38.54
CA GLN A 68 -10.09 -1.13 -39.49
C GLN A 68 -11.45 -1.26 -38.81
N GLN A 69 -11.48 -1.72 -37.56
CA GLN A 69 -12.70 -1.82 -36.73
C GLN A 69 -12.91 -0.55 -35.88
N GLY A 70 -12.22 0.55 -36.20
CA GLY A 70 -12.33 1.79 -35.43
C GLY A 70 -11.83 1.71 -33.97
N LEU A 71 -11.16 0.63 -33.59
CA LEU A 71 -10.67 0.41 -32.23
C LEU A 71 -9.26 0.97 -32.05
N TYR A 72 -8.97 1.48 -30.88
CA TYR A 72 -7.63 1.93 -30.48
C TYR A 72 -7.28 1.47 -29.07
N GLU A 73 -5.99 1.42 -28.75
CA GLU A 73 -5.49 0.99 -27.47
C GLU A 73 -4.14 1.66 -27.14
N PHE A 74 -4.01 2.11 -25.90
CA PHE A 74 -2.76 2.55 -25.29
C PHE A 74 -2.49 1.66 -24.06
N LYS A 75 -1.48 0.82 -24.14
CA LYS A 75 -1.04 -0.06 -23.05
C LYS A 75 0.11 0.55 -22.29
N PHE A 76 0.37 -0.02 -21.09
CA PHE A 76 1.53 0.31 -20.26
C PHE A 76 1.57 1.81 -19.93
N LEU A 77 0.46 2.30 -19.41
CA LEU A 77 0.31 3.67 -18.96
C LEU A 77 0.49 3.73 -17.43
N GLU A 78 1.33 4.61 -16.96
CA GLU A 78 1.43 4.89 -15.53
C GLU A 78 0.09 5.47 -15.03
N PRO A 79 -0.34 5.17 -13.79
CA PRO A 79 -1.46 5.86 -13.16
C PRO A 79 -1.23 7.37 -13.16
N GLY A 80 -2.32 8.14 -13.37
CA GLY A 80 -2.22 9.58 -13.43
C GLY A 80 -3.30 10.23 -14.29
N ARG A 81 -3.11 11.53 -14.57
CA ARG A 81 -4.10 12.33 -15.31
C ARG A 81 -3.71 12.46 -16.77
N TYR A 82 -4.67 12.15 -17.63
CA TYR A 82 -4.46 12.10 -19.08
C TYR A 82 -5.42 13.00 -19.84
N ARG A 83 -4.99 13.39 -21.04
CA ARG A 83 -5.80 14.01 -22.07
C ARG A 83 -5.62 13.25 -23.38
N ILE A 84 -6.72 12.93 -24.05
CA ILE A 84 -6.72 12.30 -25.38
C ILE A 84 -7.36 13.23 -26.38
N ALA A 85 -6.68 13.45 -27.50
CA ALA A 85 -7.22 14.12 -28.67
C ALA A 85 -7.34 13.12 -29.81
N ALA A 86 -8.53 13.01 -30.41
CA ALA A 86 -8.79 12.20 -31.60
C ALA A 86 -9.01 13.11 -32.80
N SER A 87 -8.32 12.85 -33.91
CA SER A 87 -8.40 13.64 -35.16
C SER A 87 -8.41 12.75 -36.38
N ARG A 88 -9.21 13.14 -37.39
CA ARG A 88 -9.28 12.53 -38.71
C ARG A 88 -9.63 13.58 -39.76
N ALA A 89 -9.05 13.49 -40.93
CA ALA A 89 -9.41 14.40 -42.06
C ALA A 89 -10.88 14.35 -42.35
N GLY A 90 -11.55 15.52 -42.46
CA GLY A 90 -13.00 15.66 -42.66
C GLY A 90 -13.85 15.63 -41.38
N PHE A 91 -13.22 15.48 -40.21
CA PHE A 91 -13.86 15.52 -38.90
C PHE A 91 -13.23 16.58 -37.99
N ARG A 92 -14.03 17.14 -37.09
CA ARG A 92 -13.57 18.02 -36.04
C ARG A 92 -12.75 17.25 -35.04
N GLN A 93 -11.66 17.85 -34.54
CA GLN A 93 -10.90 17.26 -33.47
C GLN A 93 -11.73 17.20 -32.16
N LEU A 94 -11.80 16.03 -31.54
CA LEU A 94 -12.46 15.82 -30.25
C LEU A 94 -11.41 15.58 -29.18
N VAL A 95 -11.46 16.35 -28.09
CA VAL A 95 -10.53 16.24 -26.97
C VAL A 95 -11.29 15.82 -25.72
N ARG A 96 -10.81 14.79 -25.07
CA ARG A 96 -11.24 14.36 -23.72
C ARG A 96 -10.16 14.76 -22.74
N THR A 97 -10.54 15.51 -21.72
CA THR A 97 -9.65 15.96 -20.64
C THR A 97 -10.04 15.35 -19.31
N ASP A 98 -9.15 15.46 -18.32
CA ASP A 98 -9.37 15.01 -16.95
C ASP A 98 -9.65 13.51 -16.81
N LEU A 99 -9.07 12.70 -17.69
CA LEU A 99 -9.10 11.27 -17.57
C LEU A 99 -8.14 10.83 -16.47
N VAL A 100 -8.64 10.32 -15.36
CA VAL A 100 -7.82 9.80 -14.25
C VAL A 100 -7.74 8.29 -14.39
N LEU A 101 -6.56 7.80 -14.74
CA LEU A 101 -6.24 6.38 -14.86
C LEU A 101 -5.65 5.90 -13.55
N THR A 102 -6.24 4.88 -12.96
CA THR A 102 -5.78 4.26 -11.72
C THR A 102 -4.96 2.99 -12.00
N VAL A 103 -4.27 2.50 -10.97
CA VAL A 103 -3.44 1.30 -11.06
C VAL A 103 -4.23 0.09 -11.58
N GLY A 104 -3.68 -0.66 -12.53
CA GLY A 104 -4.31 -1.86 -13.12
C GLY A 104 -5.59 -1.60 -13.93
N GLN A 105 -6.05 -0.36 -14.04
CA GLN A 105 -7.32 -0.03 -14.68
C GLN A 105 -7.29 -0.18 -16.20
N THR A 106 -8.32 -0.79 -16.77
CA THR A 106 -8.63 -0.71 -18.21
C THR A 106 -9.77 0.27 -18.43
N MET A 107 -9.40 1.52 -18.73
CA MET A 107 -10.36 2.60 -18.98
C MET A 107 -10.84 2.58 -20.42
N ARG A 108 -12.15 2.59 -20.62
CA ARG A 108 -12.75 2.72 -21.95
C ARG A 108 -13.18 4.16 -22.25
N VAL A 109 -12.67 4.73 -23.33
CA VAL A 109 -12.98 6.09 -23.79
C VAL A 109 -13.39 6.04 -25.27
N ASP A 110 -14.67 6.16 -25.55
CA ASP A 110 -15.19 6.14 -26.90
C ASP A 110 -15.32 7.58 -27.49
N PHE A 111 -15.06 7.72 -28.77
CA PHE A 111 -15.14 8.98 -29.49
C PHE A 111 -16.20 8.92 -30.61
N ASN A 112 -17.14 9.87 -30.62
CA ASN A 112 -18.05 10.10 -31.74
C ASN A 112 -17.64 11.40 -32.43
N LEU A 113 -16.95 11.28 -33.58
CA LEU A 113 -16.38 12.41 -34.31
C LEU A 113 -17.46 13.08 -35.15
N GLN A 114 -17.54 14.41 -35.08
CA GLN A 114 -18.46 15.22 -35.85
C GLN A 114 -17.79 15.68 -37.15
N LEU A 115 -18.55 15.72 -38.25
CA LEU A 115 -18.06 16.26 -39.54
C LEU A 115 -17.72 17.73 -39.40
N GLY A 116 -16.62 18.17 -40.04
CA GLY A 116 -16.18 19.55 -40.06
C GLY A 116 -14.64 19.66 -40.17
N ASP A 117 -14.15 20.91 -40.18
CA ASP A 117 -12.72 21.16 -40.27
C ASP A 117 -11.97 20.76 -39.00
N VAL A 118 -10.78 20.22 -39.17
CA VAL A 118 -9.89 19.72 -38.08
C VAL A 118 -9.51 20.83 -37.10
N ASP A 119 -9.50 22.08 -37.52
CA ASP A 119 -9.15 23.25 -36.71
C ASP A 119 -10.20 23.62 -35.66
N GLN A 120 -11.37 22.97 -35.65
CA GLN A 120 -12.40 23.15 -34.65
C GLN A 120 -12.30 22.02 -33.59
N SER A 121 -11.90 22.36 -32.38
CA SER A 121 -11.83 21.38 -31.28
C SER A 121 -13.05 21.47 -30.36
N ILE A 122 -13.56 20.33 -29.98
CA ILE A 122 -14.59 20.19 -28.94
C ILE A 122 -13.92 19.55 -27.74
N SER A 123 -13.89 20.25 -26.60
CA SER A 123 -13.39 19.69 -25.34
C SER A 123 -14.57 19.21 -24.51
N VAL A 124 -14.49 17.96 -24.05
CA VAL A 124 -15.48 17.34 -23.15
C VAL A 124 -14.75 16.90 -21.90
N SER A 125 -15.14 17.44 -20.77
CA SER A 125 -14.68 16.96 -19.46
C SER A 125 -15.68 15.90 -18.98
N ASP A 126 -15.19 14.70 -18.75
CA ASP A 126 -16.03 13.56 -18.39
C ASP A 126 -15.69 13.07 -16.97
N THR A 127 -16.31 13.72 -16.00
CA THR A 127 -16.14 13.37 -14.58
C THR A 127 -16.94 12.12 -14.16
N ARG A 128 -17.80 11.58 -15.03
CA ARG A 128 -18.75 10.51 -14.68
C ARG A 128 -18.35 9.11 -15.16
N SER A 129 -17.44 9.00 -16.11
CA SER A 129 -17.02 7.69 -16.67
C SER A 129 -16.09 6.88 -15.74
N GLN A 130 -15.70 7.42 -14.61
CA GLN A 130 -14.75 6.80 -13.67
C GLN A 130 -15.35 5.72 -12.76
N MET A 131 -16.68 5.56 -12.75
CA MET A 131 -17.34 4.66 -11.76
C MET A 131 -17.65 3.24 -12.30
N LEU A 132 -17.49 2.98 -13.58
CA LEU A 132 -17.81 1.67 -14.15
C LEU A 132 -16.62 1.18 -14.98
N GLU A 133 -16.09 0.03 -14.63
CA GLU A 133 -15.10 -0.72 -15.42
C GLU A 133 -15.79 -1.87 -16.17
N PRO A 134 -16.52 -1.58 -17.26
CA PRO A 134 -17.27 -2.61 -17.97
C PRO A 134 -16.36 -3.61 -18.70
N SER A 135 -15.06 -3.37 -18.72
CA SER A 135 -14.07 -4.17 -19.45
C SER A 135 -13.29 -5.14 -18.56
N SER A 136 -13.46 -5.10 -17.24
CA SER A 136 -12.80 -6.02 -16.29
C SER A 136 -13.84 -6.84 -15.52
N SER A 137 -13.54 -8.13 -15.31
CA SER A 137 -14.28 -9.00 -14.40
C SER A 137 -13.66 -9.04 -13.01
N GLU A 138 -12.62 -8.28 -12.76
CA GLU A 138 -11.90 -8.24 -11.48
C GLU A 138 -12.73 -7.54 -10.42
N VAL A 139 -12.77 -8.12 -9.23
CA VAL A 139 -13.37 -7.47 -8.07
C VAL A 139 -12.26 -6.75 -7.33
N SER A 140 -12.18 -5.46 -7.57
CA SER A 140 -11.14 -4.61 -7.00
C SER A 140 -11.72 -3.35 -6.35
N GLN A 141 -10.95 -2.77 -5.44
CA GLN A 141 -11.22 -1.47 -4.85
C GLN A 141 -9.93 -0.67 -4.78
N VAL A 142 -9.98 0.58 -5.24
CA VAL A 142 -8.85 1.50 -5.21
C VAL A 142 -9.04 2.52 -4.10
N ILE A 143 -7.97 2.75 -3.33
CA ILE A 143 -7.86 3.81 -2.34
C ILE A 143 -6.86 4.83 -2.86
N ASN A 144 -7.32 6.04 -3.08
CA ASN A 144 -6.49 7.11 -3.61
C ASN A 144 -5.67 7.83 -2.52
N ALA A 145 -4.70 8.65 -2.95
CA ALA A 145 -3.78 9.35 -2.05
C ALA A 145 -4.47 10.20 -0.98
N SER A 146 -5.60 10.86 -1.29
CA SER A 146 -6.32 11.67 -0.31
C SER A 146 -6.98 10.81 0.76
N GLN A 147 -7.58 9.69 0.38
CA GLN A 147 -8.15 8.75 1.34
C GLN A 147 -7.06 8.14 2.24
N VAL A 148 -5.89 7.81 1.67
CA VAL A 148 -4.76 7.29 2.45
C VAL A 148 -4.25 8.32 3.45
N ALA A 149 -4.15 9.59 3.06
CA ALA A 149 -3.61 10.67 3.89
C ALA A 149 -4.61 11.17 4.96
N ASP A 150 -5.90 11.23 4.63
CA ASP A 150 -6.91 11.89 5.46
C ASP A 150 -7.56 10.95 6.49
N LEU A 151 -7.48 9.63 6.28
CA LEU A 151 -8.04 8.67 7.23
C LEU A 151 -7.18 8.56 8.49
N PRO A 152 -7.78 8.56 9.69
CA PRO A 152 -7.04 8.49 10.94
C PRO A 152 -6.43 7.11 11.16
N LEU A 153 -5.11 7.00 11.01
CA LEU A 153 -4.36 5.76 11.19
C LEU A 153 -3.54 5.79 12.47
N ASN A 154 -3.67 4.74 13.28
CA ASN A 154 -2.88 4.59 14.49
C ASN A 154 -1.49 4.00 14.17
N GLY A 155 -0.53 4.87 13.93
CA GLY A 155 0.84 4.47 13.57
C GLY A 155 1.18 4.68 12.10
N ARG A 156 0.26 5.24 11.31
CA ARG A 156 0.46 5.57 9.89
C ARG A 156 0.90 4.37 9.05
N ASN A 157 0.24 3.23 9.26
CA ASN A 157 0.42 2.07 8.40
C ASN A 157 -0.72 2.04 7.37
N PHE A 158 -0.39 2.01 6.08
CA PHE A 158 -1.40 1.99 5.02
C PHE A 158 -2.22 0.68 5.05
N ASP A 159 -1.61 -0.40 5.50
CA ASP A 159 -2.24 -1.72 5.63
C ASP A 159 -3.38 -1.73 6.67
N ASP A 160 -3.41 -0.79 7.62
CA ASP A 160 -4.54 -0.61 8.54
C ASP A 160 -5.84 -0.15 7.83
N LEU A 161 -5.77 0.27 6.57
CA LEU A 161 -6.93 0.59 5.73
C LEU A 161 -7.55 -0.64 5.05
N ILE A 162 -6.83 -1.77 4.96
CA ILE A 162 -7.29 -2.99 4.31
C ILE A 162 -8.62 -3.50 4.90
N PRO A 163 -8.83 -3.52 6.23
CA PRO A 163 -10.10 -3.98 6.81
C PRO A 163 -11.33 -3.12 6.47
N LEU A 164 -11.13 -1.90 5.94
CA LEU A 164 -12.22 -1.03 5.49
C LEU A 164 -12.80 -1.48 4.13
N MET A 165 -12.13 -2.41 3.46
CA MET A 165 -12.52 -2.88 2.13
C MET A 165 -13.55 -4.00 2.22
N ALA A 166 -14.43 -4.06 1.22
CA ALA A 166 -15.37 -5.15 1.09
C ALA A 166 -14.64 -6.49 0.93
N GLY A 167 -15.01 -7.49 1.74
CA GLY A 167 -14.39 -8.81 1.75
C GLY A 167 -13.09 -8.92 2.54
N ALA A 168 -12.65 -7.84 3.20
CA ALA A 168 -11.51 -7.86 4.09
C ALA A 168 -11.94 -7.96 5.55
N THR A 169 -11.22 -8.75 6.35
CA THR A 169 -11.41 -8.85 7.80
C THR A 169 -10.06 -8.86 8.50
N THR A 170 -10.01 -8.39 9.73
CA THR A 170 -8.82 -8.55 10.58
C THR A 170 -8.68 -10.02 10.97
N GLY A 171 -7.46 -10.55 10.87
CA GLY A 171 -7.14 -11.90 11.33
C GLY A 171 -7.19 -12.01 12.84
N MET A 172 -7.15 -13.26 13.34
CA MET A 172 -7.11 -13.52 14.78
C MET A 172 -5.77 -13.07 15.37
N GLN A 173 -5.80 -12.55 16.59
CA GLN A 173 -4.60 -12.20 17.36
C GLN A 173 -3.68 -13.43 17.45
N GLY A 174 -2.43 -13.26 17.03
CA GLY A 174 -1.43 -14.36 17.03
C GLY A 174 -1.11 -14.95 15.66
N GLN A 175 -1.74 -14.50 14.59
CA GLN A 175 -1.28 -14.79 13.23
C GLN A 175 -0.12 -13.86 12.86
N SER A 176 0.95 -14.48 12.35
CA SER A 176 2.20 -13.79 11.97
C SER A 176 1.94 -12.96 10.79
N ASN A 177 1.34 -12.11 10.35
CA ASN A 177 1.33 -11.49 9.00
C ASN A 177 0.47 -10.24 8.88
N GLY A 178 0.42 -9.40 9.91
CA GLY A 178 -0.43 -8.22 9.88
C GLY A 178 -1.92 -8.53 9.96
N GLY A 179 -2.30 -9.82 9.86
CA GLY A 179 -3.61 -10.29 10.28
C GLY A 179 -4.79 -9.90 9.38
N TYR A 180 -4.61 -9.76 8.08
CA TYR A 180 -5.73 -9.48 7.17
C TYR A 180 -6.14 -10.72 6.39
N ASN A 181 -7.42 -11.07 6.45
CA ASN A 181 -8.01 -12.12 5.62
C ASN A 181 -8.79 -11.44 4.49
N LEU A 182 -8.44 -11.74 3.25
CA LEU A 182 -9.12 -11.22 2.08
C LEU A 182 -10.00 -12.33 1.49
N ASN A 183 -11.27 -12.03 1.29
CA ASN A 183 -12.27 -12.94 0.70
C ASN A 183 -12.33 -14.33 1.36
N GLY A 184 -12.17 -14.39 2.70
CA GLY A 184 -12.21 -15.62 3.48
C GLY A 184 -10.94 -16.47 3.41
N SER A 185 -9.87 -16.02 2.74
CA SER A 185 -8.58 -16.69 2.72
C SER A 185 -7.82 -16.52 4.04
N ARG A 186 -6.71 -17.25 4.19
CA ARG A 186 -5.78 -17.04 5.30
C ARG A 186 -4.95 -15.77 5.09
N SER A 187 -4.50 -15.16 6.18
CA SER A 187 -3.67 -13.96 6.12
C SER A 187 -2.30 -14.19 5.45
N ASP A 188 -1.76 -15.40 5.52
CA ASP A 188 -0.52 -15.82 4.87
C ASP A 188 -0.67 -16.16 3.37
N SER A 189 -1.88 -16.03 2.83
CA SER A 189 -2.17 -16.31 1.43
C SER A 189 -2.31 -15.05 0.58
N ASN A 190 -2.04 -13.86 1.14
CA ASN A 190 -2.13 -12.60 0.41
C ASN A 190 -0.81 -12.25 -0.29
N LEU A 191 -0.92 -11.62 -1.45
CA LEU A 191 0.20 -11.07 -2.19
C LEU A 191 0.23 -9.56 -2.02
N PHE A 192 1.34 -9.04 -1.51
CA PHE A 192 1.62 -7.61 -1.49
C PHE A 192 2.59 -7.28 -2.63
N VAL A 193 2.26 -6.24 -3.38
CA VAL A 193 3.03 -5.78 -4.55
C VAL A 193 3.30 -4.30 -4.40
N ILE A 194 4.56 -3.87 -4.57
CA ILE A 194 4.95 -2.45 -4.64
C ILE A 194 5.62 -2.23 -5.99
N GLU A 195 5.13 -1.25 -6.76
CA GLU A 195 5.67 -0.96 -8.10
C GLU A 195 5.80 -2.20 -8.99
N GLY A 196 4.82 -3.11 -8.92
CA GLY A 196 4.85 -4.37 -9.67
C GLY A 196 5.81 -5.44 -9.13
N GLN A 197 6.51 -5.20 -8.03
CA GLN A 197 7.41 -6.17 -7.42
C GLN A 197 6.77 -6.80 -6.18
N SER A 198 6.94 -8.12 -6.02
CA SER A 198 6.47 -8.81 -4.81
C SER A 198 7.15 -8.24 -3.57
N ASN A 199 6.34 -7.89 -2.60
CA ASN A 199 6.75 -7.31 -1.31
C ASN A 199 6.40 -8.25 -0.14
N ASN A 200 6.48 -9.54 -0.37
CA ASN A 200 6.31 -10.55 0.66
C ASN A 200 7.67 -11.12 1.08
N ASP A 201 7.84 -11.38 2.38
CA ASP A 201 8.93 -12.24 2.88
C ASP A 201 8.61 -13.73 2.63
N PHE A 202 9.52 -14.64 3.03
CA PHE A 202 9.30 -16.09 2.85
C PHE A 202 8.23 -16.70 3.76
N ASN A 203 7.67 -15.93 4.69
CA ASN A 203 6.50 -16.31 5.48
C ASN A 203 5.22 -15.64 4.96
N ASN A 204 5.30 -15.03 3.77
CA ASN A 204 4.24 -14.24 3.16
C ASN A 204 3.79 -13.00 3.97
N ASN A 205 4.65 -12.47 4.84
CA ASN A 205 4.41 -11.21 5.51
C ASN A 205 4.71 -10.02 4.59
N LEU A 206 4.07 -8.91 4.84
CA LEU A 206 4.43 -7.64 4.24
C LEU A 206 5.86 -7.25 4.66
N LEU A 207 6.78 -7.21 3.69
CA LEU A 207 8.21 -7.00 3.92
C LEU A 207 8.54 -5.53 4.21
N ILE A 208 8.10 -4.63 3.35
CA ILE A 208 8.36 -3.20 3.46
C ILE A 208 7.02 -2.46 3.52
N ARG A 209 6.88 -1.56 4.49
CA ARG A 209 5.77 -0.62 4.58
C ARG A 209 6.21 0.72 4.03
N PRO A 210 5.75 1.11 2.82
CA PRO A 210 6.00 2.46 2.33
C PRO A 210 5.35 3.49 3.24
N GLU A 211 5.95 4.65 3.29
CA GLU A 211 5.44 5.80 4.00
C GLU A 211 4.13 6.28 3.34
N ILE A 212 3.13 6.68 4.15
CA ILE A 212 1.80 7.05 3.66
C ILE A 212 1.84 8.19 2.64
N ASP A 213 2.64 9.24 2.92
CA ASP A 213 2.74 10.39 2.03
C ASP A 213 3.48 10.05 0.72
N ALA A 214 4.19 8.92 0.67
CA ALA A 214 4.81 8.42 -0.56
C ALA A 214 3.84 7.60 -1.44
N ILE A 215 2.69 7.17 -0.90
CA ILE A 215 1.72 6.37 -1.65
C ILE A 215 0.88 7.29 -2.55
N GLN A 216 0.84 6.97 -3.85
CA GLN A 216 -0.06 7.58 -4.82
C GLN A 216 -1.46 7.00 -4.70
N GLU A 217 -1.54 5.69 -4.71
CA GLU A 217 -2.76 4.92 -4.53
C GLU A 217 -2.42 3.46 -4.23
N PHE A 218 -3.36 2.71 -3.68
CA PHE A 218 -3.26 1.28 -3.65
C PHE A 218 -4.59 0.61 -4.01
N GLN A 219 -4.48 -0.55 -4.64
CA GLN A 219 -5.60 -1.34 -5.10
C GLN A 219 -5.61 -2.67 -4.33
N ILE A 220 -6.80 -3.10 -3.95
CA ILE A 220 -7.03 -4.43 -3.40
C ILE A 220 -7.89 -5.20 -4.37
N LEU A 221 -7.37 -6.33 -4.86
CA LEU A 221 -8.08 -7.29 -5.67
C LEU A 221 -8.48 -8.47 -4.79
N THR A 222 -9.77 -8.72 -4.66
CA THR A 222 -10.27 -9.77 -3.77
C THR A 222 -10.68 -11.04 -4.51
N ALA A 223 -11.03 -10.95 -5.79
CA ALA A 223 -11.44 -12.10 -6.60
C ALA A 223 -11.24 -11.85 -8.10
N THR A 224 -11.21 -12.93 -8.87
CA THR A 224 -11.16 -12.94 -10.35
C THR A 224 -10.03 -12.12 -10.97
N PHE A 225 -8.91 -11.99 -10.23
CA PHE A 225 -7.73 -11.27 -10.72
C PHE A 225 -7.02 -12.03 -11.84
N SER A 226 -6.24 -11.31 -12.63
CA SER A 226 -5.49 -11.83 -13.78
C SER A 226 -4.50 -12.95 -13.37
N ALA A 227 -4.26 -13.90 -14.29
CA ALA A 227 -3.29 -14.98 -14.10
C ALA A 227 -1.83 -14.50 -13.96
N GLU A 228 -1.54 -13.24 -14.25
CA GLU A 228 -0.23 -12.61 -13.99
C GLU A 228 0.12 -12.56 -12.51
N TYR A 229 -0.89 -12.46 -11.63
CA TYR A 229 -0.74 -12.55 -10.18
C TYR A 229 -0.76 -14.01 -9.73
N GLY A 230 0.23 -14.78 -10.17
CA GLY A 230 0.40 -16.17 -9.74
C GLY A 230 0.76 -16.29 -8.26
N SER A 231 0.82 -17.52 -7.75
CA SER A 231 1.31 -17.90 -6.41
C SER A 231 0.52 -17.34 -5.20
N THR A 232 -0.66 -16.80 -5.36
CA THR A 232 -1.52 -16.39 -4.24
C THR A 232 -2.85 -17.12 -4.24
N GLY A 233 -3.32 -17.51 -3.05
CA GLY A 233 -4.66 -18.08 -2.84
C GLY A 233 -5.61 -17.11 -2.12
N GLY A 234 -5.10 -15.94 -1.73
CA GLY A 234 -5.83 -14.86 -1.07
C GLY A 234 -6.11 -13.70 -2.00
N GLY A 235 -6.13 -12.49 -1.45
CA GLY A 235 -6.21 -11.26 -2.22
C GLY A 235 -4.83 -10.70 -2.58
N ILE A 236 -4.85 -9.67 -3.43
CA ILE A 236 -3.67 -8.94 -3.85
C ILE A 236 -3.80 -7.49 -3.40
N VAL A 237 -2.76 -6.97 -2.78
CA VAL A 237 -2.64 -5.57 -2.38
C VAL A 237 -1.52 -4.96 -3.20
N SER A 238 -1.88 -4.18 -4.21
CA SER A 238 -0.94 -3.50 -5.10
C SER A 238 -0.80 -2.04 -4.72
N VAL A 239 0.41 -1.61 -4.40
CA VAL A 239 0.74 -0.25 -3.98
C VAL A 239 1.55 0.44 -5.07
N GLN A 240 1.08 1.63 -5.47
CA GLN A 240 1.78 2.53 -6.36
C GLN A 240 2.33 3.71 -5.58
N LEU A 241 3.61 4.01 -5.75
CA LEU A 241 4.25 5.17 -5.12
C LEU A 241 4.08 6.43 -5.97
N LYS A 242 4.18 7.58 -5.33
CA LYS A 242 4.23 8.86 -6.03
C LYS A 242 5.50 8.98 -6.85
N SER A 243 5.39 9.59 -8.01
CA SER A 243 6.52 9.93 -8.87
C SER A 243 6.71 11.44 -8.96
N GLY A 244 7.87 11.87 -9.47
CA GLY A 244 8.10 13.26 -9.83
C GLY A 244 7.34 13.65 -11.09
N GLY A 245 7.04 14.94 -11.22
CA GLY A 245 6.40 15.52 -12.39
C GLY A 245 7.08 16.83 -12.82
N ASN A 246 6.44 17.56 -13.73
CA ASN A 246 6.97 18.85 -14.22
C ASN A 246 6.87 20.00 -13.21
N GLN A 247 6.15 19.79 -12.11
CA GLN A 247 6.02 20.75 -11.01
C GLN A 247 6.68 20.20 -9.75
N PHE A 248 7.33 21.07 -8.99
CA PHE A 248 7.82 20.71 -7.67
C PHE A 248 6.65 20.58 -6.70
N HIS A 249 6.63 19.51 -5.94
CA HIS A 249 5.70 19.28 -4.86
C HIS A 249 6.44 18.70 -3.66
N ALA A 250 6.04 19.10 -2.48
CA ALA A 250 6.64 18.63 -1.24
C ALA A 250 5.57 18.55 -0.14
N SER A 251 5.76 17.64 0.79
CA SER A 251 5.01 17.57 2.05
C SER A 251 5.98 17.46 3.22
N LEU A 252 5.60 18.02 4.36
CA LEU A 252 6.28 17.84 5.64
C LEU A 252 5.24 17.53 6.68
N PHE A 253 5.53 16.58 7.56
CA PHE A 253 4.61 16.17 8.61
C PHE A 253 5.33 15.87 9.92
N GLU A 254 4.60 16.05 11.02
CA GLU A 254 4.96 15.56 12.35
C GLU A 254 3.68 15.11 13.08
N PHE A 255 3.72 13.90 13.62
CA PHE A 255 2.64 13.31 14.42
C PHE A 255 3.18 12.92 15.77
N LEU A 256 2.64 13.56 16.80
CA LEU A 256 2.94 13.31 18.19
C LEU A 256 1.78 12.54 18.84
N ARG A 257 2.09 11.43 19.49
CA ARG A 257 1.20 10.73 20.40
C ARG A 257 1.84 10.57 21.75
N ASN A 258 1.11 10.93 22.80
CA ASN A 258 1.60 10.88 24.18
C ASN A 258 0.50 10.35 25.11
N ASP A 259 0.85 9.40 25.98
CA ASP A 259 -0.06 8.79 26.96
C ASP A 259 -0.76 9.81 27.86
N LYS A 260 -0.14 10.98 28.09
CA LYS A 260 -0.75 12.06 28.89
C LYS A 260 -1.98 12.67 28.23
N LEU A 261 -2.12 12.51 26.92
CA LEU A 261 -3.27 12.99 26.14
C LEU A 261 -4.30 11.88 25.89
N ASP A 262 -3.93 10.62 26.14
CA ASP A 262 -4.81 9.46 25.92
C ASP A 262 -5.60 9.13 27.22
N ALA A 263 -6.79 8.55 27.05
CA ALA A 263 -7.51 7.90 28.16
C ALA A 263 -6.78 6.60 28.55
N ASN A 264 -6.90 6.19 29.82
CA ASN A 264 -6.41 4.88 30.23
C ASN A 264 -7.29 3.75 29.62
N ASN A 265 -6.70 2.57 29.47
CA ASN A 265 -7.45 1.38 29.02
C ASN A 265 -8.59 1.08 30.03
N LEU A 266 -9.81 0.88 29.52
CA LEU A 266 -11.00 0.61 30.35
C LEU A 266 -10.76 -0.61 31.25
N PHE A 267 -10.24 -1.71 30.70
CA PHE A 267 -9.98 -2.94 31.47
C PHE A 267 -8.82 -2.78 32.47
N ALA A 268 -7.86 -1.90 32.22
CA ALA A 268 -6.82 -1.60 33.21
C ALA A 268 -7.38 -0.89 34.42
N ASN A 269 -8.45 -0.11 34.27
CA ASN A 269 -9.11 0.57 35.41
C ASN A 269 -9.89 -0.39 36.30
N ASP A 270 -10.29 -1.57 35.80
CA ASP A 270 -10.99 -2.60 36.58
C ASP A 270 -10.05 -3.50 37.37
N ILE A 271 -8.74 -3.34 37.20
CA ILE A 271 -7.73 -4.11 37.99
C ILE A 271 -7.72 -3.58 39.43
N PRO A 272 -7.86 -4.46 40.44
CA PRO A 272 -7.76 -4.05 41.83
C PRO A 272 -6.45 -3.31 42.12
N LEU A 273 -6.57 -2.14 42.71
CA LEU A 273 -5.42 -1.34 43.08
C LEU A 273 -4.61 -2.01 44.19
N LEU A 274 -3.29 -2.05 44.05
CA LEU A 274 -2.40 -2.48 45.11
C LEU A 274 -2.37 -1.47 46.24
N ALA A 275 -2.02 -1.91 47.44
CA ALA A 275 -1.90 -1.03 48.63
C ALA A 275 -0.96 0.15 48.32
N GLY A 276 -1.49 1.37 48.45
CA GLY A 276 -0.76 2.60 48.18
C GLY A 276 -0.92 3.17 46.77
N GLN A 277 -1.63 2.50 45.88
CA GLN A 277 -2.00 3.04 44.57
C GLN A 277 -3.31 3.84 44.65
N THR A 278 -3.36 4.99 43.99
CA THR A 278 -4.55 5.86 43.94
C THR A 278 -5.27 5.76 42.58
N SER A 279 -4.63 5.18 41.60
CA SER A 279 -5.19 4.98 40.24
C SER A 279 -4.56 3.77 39.57
N ALA A 280 -5.27 3.20 38.62
CA ALA A 280 -4.73 2.14 37.78
C ALA A 280 -3.47 2.62 37.01
N PRO A 281 -2.46 1.77 36.87
CA PRO A 281 -1.26 2.12 36.12
C PRO A 281 -1.62 2.42 34.68
N ARG A 282 -1.07 3.51 34.14
CA ARG A 282 -1.18 3.84 32.73
C ARG A 282 0.06 3.37 32.00
N GLU A 283 -0.14 2.75 30.85
CA GLU A 283 0.97 2.36 29.99
C GLU A 283 1.63 3.60 29.41
N GLU A 284 2.94 3.73 29.54
CA GLU A 284 3.71 4.81 28.93
C GLU A 284 3.69 4.63 27.42
N LEU A 285 3.31 5.70 26.70
CA LEU A 285 3.39 5.75 25.25
C LEU A 285 3.81 7.16 24.80
N GLN A 286 4.99 7.25 24.24
CA GLN A 286 5.45 8.45 23.57
C GLN A 286 5.88 8.05 22.16
N ARG A 287 5.16 8.51 21.14
CA ARG A 287 5.48 8.23 19.73
C ARG A 287 5.59 9.55 18.98
N ASN A 288 6.72 9.74 18.30
CA ASN A 288 6.96 10.81 17.36
C ASN A 288 7.22 10.20 15.98
N GLN A 289 6.42 10.59 15.00
CA GLN A 289 6.60 10.24 13.59
C GLN A 289 6.74 11.54 12.81
N PHE A 290 7.85 11.71 12.11
CA PHE A 290 8.16 12.92 11.36
C PHE A 290 8.81 12.56 10.04
N GLY A 291 8.61 13.41 9.06
CA GLY A 291 9.16 13.16 7.73
C GLY A 291 8.68 14.14 6.69
N GLY A 292 8.88 13.76 5.44
CA GLY A 292 8.41 14.55 4.31
C GLY A 292 8.76 13.92 2.98
N THR A 293 8.12 14.44 1.95
CA THR A 293 8.32 14.03 0.57
C THR A 293 8.74 15.22 -0.27
N LEU A 294 9.51 14.98 -1.33
CA LEU A 294 9.88 15.97 -2.32
C LEU A 294 9.94 15.32 -3.69
N GLY A 295 9.19 15.87 -4.64
CA GLY A 295 9.20 15.44 -6.03
C GLY A 295 9.27 16.61 -7.00
N GLY A 296 9.81 16.36 -8.20
CA GLY A 296 9.90 17.38 -9.22
C GLY A 296 10.76 16.99 -10.42
N PRO A 297 10.97 17.91 -11.37
CA PRO A 297 11.79 17.67 -12.55
C PRO A 297 13.28 17.89 -12.28
N ILE A 298 14.12 16.95 -12.72
CA ILE A 298 15.55 17.20 -12.97
C ILE A 298 15.70 17.86 -14.34
N VAL A 299 15.01 17.29 -15.35
CA VAL A 299 14.89 17.87 -16.69
C VAL A 299 13.41 17.80 -17.07
N ARG A 300 12.80 18.94 -17.36
CA ARG A 300 11.38 19.03 -17.73
C ARG A 300 11.05 18.09 -18.90
N ASP A 301 9.89 17.45 -18.84
CA ASP A 301 9.34 16.50 -19.82
C ASP A 301 10.20 15.25 -20.06
N LYS A 302 11.26 15.00 -19.25
CA LYS A 302 12.21 13.90 -19.49
C LYS A 302 12.62 13.13 -18.26
N THR A 303 13.05 13.82 -17.20
CA THR A 303 13.66 13.16 -16.03
C THR A 303 13.14 13.80 -14.77
N PHE A 304 12.59 12.97 -13.92
CA PHE A 304 11.98 13.37 -12.68
C PHE A 304 12.66 12.67 -11.50
N PHE A 305 12.42 13.18 -10.30
CA PHE A 305 12.81 12.53 -9.07
C PHE A 305 11.67 12.59 -8.07
N PHE A 306 11.64 11.63 -7.18
CA PHE A 306 10.82 11.60 -5.99
C PHE A 306 11.64 11.00 -4.85
N VAL A 307 11.58 11.63 -3.68
CA VAL A 307 12.29 11.18 -2.46
C VAL A 307 11.30 11.28 -1.32
N ASP A 308 11.33 10.32 -0.44
CA ASP A 308 10.60 10.31 0.81
C ASP A 308 11.53 9.95 1.98
N TYR A 309 11.18 10.45 3.15
CA TYR A 309 11.83 10.12 4.40
C TYR A 309 10.84 10.12 5.54
N GLN A 310 10.84 9.05 6.33
CA GLN A 310 10.10 8.98 7.59
C GLN A 310 11.01 8.52 8.72
N GLY A 311 10.96 9.25 9.84
CA GLY A 311 11.55 8.86 11.12
C GLY A 311 10.46 8.51 12.12
N SER A 312 10.62 7.42 12.86
CA SER A 312 9.73 7.06 13.97
C SER A 312 10.56 6.82 15.23
N ARG A 313 10.16 7.49 16.32
CA ARG A 313 10.72 7.28 17.65
C ARG A 313 9.60 6.95 18.62
N GLN A 314 9.68 5.77 19.23
CA GLN A 314 8.66 5.32 20.15
C GLN A 314 9.29 4.84 21.44
N VAL A 315 8.71 5.31 22.56
CA VAL A 315 8.89 4.73 23.89
C VAL A 315 7.53 4.18 24.30
N ALA A 316 7.48 2.88 24.60
CA ALA A 316 6.27 2.21 25.04
C ALA A 316 6.58 1.35 26.25
N GLY A 317 5.80 1.53 27.31
CA GLY A 317 5.79 0.65 28.48
C GLY A 317 4.70 -0.41 28.32
N ALA A 318 4.93 -1.58 28.90
CA ALA A 318 3.91 -2.61 29.03
C ALA A 318 3.74 -2.95 30.51
N THR A 319 2.51 -2.87 31.01
CA THR A 319 2.19 -3.31 32.37
C THR A 319 1.84 -4.79 32.32
N THR A 320 2.68 -5.61 32.93
CA THR A 320 2.45 -7.04 33.06
C THR A 320 2.12 -7.37 34.51
N ILE A 321 1.00 -8.03 34.73
CA ILE A 321 0.65 -8.56 36.05
C ILE A 321 1.05 -10.03 36.06
N GLN A 322 1.91 -10.36 37.01
CA GLN A 322 2.36 -11.74 37.20
C GLN A 322 2.12 -12.15 38.65
N THR A 323 1.68 -13.37 38.83
CA THR A 323 1.64 -13.99 40.17
C THR A 323 3.07 -14.35 40.55
N VAL A 324 3.51 -13.83 41.66
CA VAL A 324 4.82 -14.15 42.24
C VAL A 324 4.63 -15.00 43.50
N PRO A 325 5.55 -15.89 43.83
CA PRO A 325 5.47 -16.66 45.05
C PRO A 325 5.30 -15.81 46.30
N THR A 326 4.33 -16.14 47.12
CA THR A 326 4.09 -15.51 48.42
C THR A 326 5.28 -15.67 49.36
N LEU A 327 5.31 -14.95 50.47
CA LEU A 327 6.38 -15.12 51.47
C LEU A 327 6.37 -16.54 52.06
N LEU A 328 5.21 -17.16 52.19
CA LEU A 328 5.09 -18.54 52.66
C LEU A 328 5.62 -19.55 51.65
N GLU A 329 5.25 -19.39 50.37
CA GLU A 329 5.76 -20.24 49.29
C GLU A 329 7.29 -20.12 49.15
N ARG A 330 7.86 -18.92 49.32
CA ARG A 330 9.32 -18.72 49.32
C ARG A 330 10.01 -19.42 50.48
N GLN A 331 9.29 -19.74 51.55
CA GLN A 331 9.74 -20.52 52.67
C GLN A 331 9.38 -22.01 52.55
N GLY A 332 8.91 -22.43 51.35
CA GLY A 332 8.51 -23.79 51.08
C GLY A 332 7.11 -24.18 51.60
N ASN A 333 6.34 -23.23 52.12
CA ASN A 333 5.02 -23.48 52.67
C ASN A 333 3.94 -23.10 51.64
N PHE A 334 3.25 -24.14 51.11
CA PHE A 334 2.20 -24.03 50.08
C PHE A 334 0.78 -24.23 50.60
N SER A 335 0.60 -24.14 51.91
CA SER A 335 -0.68 -24.38 52.57
C SER A 335 -1.81 -23.44 52.11
N GLN A 336 -1.48 -22.25 51.61
CA GLN A 336 -2.46 -21.26 51.15
C GLN A 336 -2.99 -21.58 49.75
N ASP A 337 -2.18 -22.18 48.87
CA ASP A 337 -2.53 -22.37 47.46
C ASP A 337 -3.15 -23.74 47.17
N LEU A 338 -2.68 -24.75 47.93
CA LEU A 338 -3.12 -26.12 47.67
C LEU A 338 -4.44 -26.48 48.40
N GLY A 339 -4.87 -25.65 49.37
CA GLY A 339 -6.06 -25.94 50.16
C GLY A 339 -6.02 -27.36 50.75
N SER A 340 -6.88 -28.24 50.32
CA SER A 340 -6.92 -29.65 50.74
C SER A 340 -6.03 -30.59 49.89
N LYS A 341 -5.36 -30.09 48.86
CA LYS A 341 -4.53 -30.91 47.97
C LYS A 341 -3.18 -31.18 48.65
N ALA A 342 -2.68 -32.42 48.49
CA ALA A 342 -1.37 -32.79 49.03
C ALA A 342 -0.23 -32.34 48.08
N LEU A 343 0.87 -31.87 48.64
CA LEU A 343 2.12 -31.60 47.93
C LEU A 343 2.97 -32.89 47.91
N TYR A 344 3.37 -33.33 46.74
CA TYR A 344 4.12 -34.56 46.52
C TYR A 344 5.58 -34.27 46.12
N ASP A 345 6.52 -35.02 46.68
CA ASP A 345 7.86 -35.12 46.17
C ASP A 345 7.90 -36.05 44.94
N ASN A 346 8.07 -35.49 43.79
CA ASN A 346 8.10 -36.24 42.52
C ASN A 346 9.43 -37.01 42.31
N SER A 347 10.47 -36.71 43.10
CA SER A 347 11.78 -37.38 43.05
C SER A 347 11.82 -38.66 43.91
N PHE A 348 10.89 -38.86 44.82
CA PHE A 348 10.89 -39.95 45.78
C PHE A 348 9.52 -40.67 45.89
N LEU A 349 9.16 -41.44 44.85
CA LEU A 349 7.98 -42.35 44.86
C LEU A 349 6.64 -41.73 45.35
N GLY A 350 6.46 -40.43 45.14
CA GLY A 350 5.23 -39.74 45.51
C GLY A 350 5.03 -39.55 47.00
N THR A 351 6.11 -39.36 47.78
CA THR A 351 6.03 -39.05 49.20
C THR A 351 5.33 -37.69 49.39
N VAL A 352 4.35 -37.67 50.30
CA VAL A 352 3.60 -36.46 50.64
C VAL A 352 4.42 -35.61 51.60
N PHE A 353 4.64 -34.34 51.30
CA PHE A 353 5.21 -33.40 52.22
C PHE A 353 4.25 -33.08 53.37
N PRO A 354 4.62 -33.30 54.61
CA PRO A 354 3.75 -33.02 55.75
C PRO A 354 3.45 -31.51 55.83
N ASN A 355 2.22 -31.18 56.13
CA ASN A 355 1.72 -29.81 56.24
C ASN A 355 1.96 -28.94 54.98
N GLN A 356 2.06 -29.59 53.82
CA GLN A 356 2.28 -28.88 52.53
C GLN A 356 3.52 -27.97 52.57
N THR A 357 4.57 -28.37 53.26
CA THR A 357 5.82 -27.60 53.40
C THR A 357 6.99 -28.43 52.92
N ILE A 358 7.79 -27.85 52.03
CA ILE A 358 9.06 -28.40 51.56
C ILE A 358 10.12 -28.03 52.63
N PRO A 359 10.91 -28.99 53.14
CA PRO A 359 11.91 -28.72 54.15
C PRO A 359 13.03 -27.78 53.67
#